data_2dea762b7e1ee5ad360e144970055140
#
_entry.id   2dea762b7e1ee5ad360e144970055140
#
_cell.length_a   1.000
_cell.length_b   1.000
_cell.length_c   1.000
_cell.angle_alpha   90.00
_cell.angle_beta   90.00
_cell.angle_gamma   90.00
#
_symmetry.space_group_name_H-M   'P 1'
#
loop_
_entity.id
_entity.type
_entity.pdbx_description
1 polymer ?
#
loop_
_entity_poly.entity_id
_entity_poly.type
_entity_poly.pdbx_seq_one_letter_code
_entity_poly.pdbx_strand_id
1 'polypeptide(L)'
;SSIGNDGVLTSAQLFSSSSSTVVPTPPVVTSPVVPVVPVAPVVPVVATPPVVTPPVTPVGSGAGAGNGTGYAEALQKSFLFYEANRSGDLDGATNRVPWRGDSGMRDGRDGVYFGDRNAANLQLGLSLDLTGGYYDAGDHGKFGMPLASTISSLAWGGIAFKEGYNATGQLDELLAAVKWGTDYLLKAHGTDAAGNTSFFVAQVGDVAADHALWSAPESQTIARPAMAVTAQKPGSDVTAGSAAALASASILFRENGSIAYADELLRHAESLYRFADTYRGKYSDSITEVQGYYNSWSGYKDELSYGAAWLARAKEAAGGDGTAYRQKALQLYNTDIGGLSNGWTQNWDDSSYGAAVLLAEDTGNAKIRSDVEGWLNSWVNGTNGVQITAGGLRFISQWGSLRYAANTAMLAGVYADSVTDPNGAYSQLATHTIDYILGDNPRNSSYEVGYGINSPQQPHHRAASGVGWDGFRNGLPNVNILYGALVGGPSQANDFAYTDVRSDYIGNEVAIDYNSGFTGALAFAAQRRAGF
;
A
#
# COMPACT_ATOMS: atom_id res chain seq x y z
N SER A 1 -24.84 17.40 -1.12
CA SER A 1 -23.98 16.46 -1.80
C SER A 1 -22.65 17.12 -2.09
N SER A 2 -21.80 17.20 -1.10
CA SER A 2 -20.43 17.66 -1.24
C SER A 2 -19.54 16.43 -1.39
N ILE A 3 -18.91 16.31 -2.52
CA ILE A 3 -17.81 15.39 -2.77
C ILE A 3 -16.75 15.69 -1.72
N GLY A 4 -16.39 14.69 -0.90
CA GLY A 4 -15.36 14.85 0.10
C GLY A 4 -14.04 15.17 -0.60
N ASN A 5 -13.47 16.32 -0.27
CA ASN A 5 -12.05 16.53 -0.48
C ASN A 5 -11.32 15.50 0.37
N ASP A 6 -10.41 14.78 -0.24
CA ASP A 6 -9.46 13.92 0.48
C ASP A 6 -8.67 14.82 1.44
N GLY A 7 -9.10 14.88 2.69
CA GLY A 7 -8.56 15.79 3.70
C GLY A 7 -7.20 15.39 4.23
N VAL A 8 -6.33 14.87 3.38
CA VAL A 8 -4.94 14.62 3.71
C VAL A 8 -4.23 15.97 3.81
N LEU A 9 -3.89 16.37 5.01
CA LEU A 9 -3.02 17.54 5.23
C LEU A 9 -1.67 17.26 4.59
N THR A 10 -1.32 18.08 3.62
CA THR A 10 -0.02 18.00 2.94
C THR A 10 1.08 18.45 3.89
N SER A 11 2.28 17.90 3.71
CA SER A 11 3.47 18.39 4.43
C SER A 11 3.69 19.91 4.27
N ALA A 12 3.19 20.51 3.20
CA ALA A 12 3.21 21.95 2.98
C ALA A 12 2.29 22.73 3.93
N GLN A 13 1.17 22.16 4.38
CA GLN A 13 0.26 22.81 5.33
C GLN A 13 0.82 22.81 6.76
N LEU A 14 1.70 21.86 7.08
CA LEU A 14 2.40 21.84 8.38
C LEU A 14 3.49 22.94 8.49
N PHE A 15 3.96 23.49 7.37
CA PHE A 15 5.00 24.52 7.34
C PHE A 15 4.50 25.95 7.12
N SER A 16 3.19 26.17 6.88
CA SER A 16 2.62 27.49 6.55
C SER A 16 2.09 28.29 7.77
N SER A 17 2.21 27.80 9.00
CA SER A 17 1.72 28.49 10.19
C SER A 17 2.83 29.13 11.04
N SER A 18 3.88 29.75 10.45
CA SER A 18 4.77 30.63 11.18
C SER A 18 4.39 32.10 10.97
N SER A 19 3.58 32.62 11.86
CA SER A 19 3.34 34.06 11.99
C SER A 19 4.65 34.77 12.34
N SER A 20 5.00 35.76 11.52
CA SER A 20 6.12 36.67 11.74
C SER A 20 5.93 37.50 13.02
N THR A 21 6.68 37.19 14.06
CA THR A 21 6.96 38.11 15.17
C THR A 21 8.37 38.67 14.98
N VAL A 22 8.44 39.97 14.79
CA VAL A 22 9.69 40.73 14.74
C VAL A 22 10.38 40.66 16.10
N VAL A 23 11.58 40.07 16.16
CA VAL A 23 12.45 40.08 17.33
C VAL A 23 13.57 41.09 17.08
N PRO A 24 13.86 42.01 18.05
CA PRO A 24 14.93 43.00 17.87
C PRO A 24 16.30 42.35 17.93
N THR A 25 17.23 42.87 17.10
CA THR A 25 18.63 42.46 16.98
C THR A 25 19.41 42.72 18.27
N PRO A 26 20.19 41.74 18.80
CA PRO A 26 21.17 41.99 19.85
C PRO A 26 22.51 42.51 19.30
N PRO A 27 23.33 43.18 20.12
CA PRO A 27 24.52 43.86 19.66
C PRO A 27 25.66 42.90 19.27
N VAL A 28 26.48 43.35 18.34
CA VAL A 28 27.67 42.67 17.81
C VAL A 28 28.73 42.52 18.91
N VAL A 29 29.07 41.27 19.24
CA VAL A 29 30.21 40.91 20.06
C VAL A 29 31.33 40.40 19.14
N THR A 30 32.45 41.07 19.11
CA THR A 30 33.65 40.67 18.39
C THR A 30 34.32 39.47 19.06
N SER A 31 34.45 38.36 18.34
CA SER A 31 35.13 37.13 18.80
C SER A 31 36.64 37.23 18.62
N PRO A 32 37.44 36.65 19.54
CA PRO A 32 38.90 36.63 19.42
C PRO A 32 39.38 35.59 18.39
N VAL A 33 40.50 35.90 17.77
CA VAL A 33 41.19 35.08 16.75
C VAL A 33 41.66 33.76 17.37
N VAL A 34 41.21 32.63 16.76
CA VAL A 34 41.66 31.27 17.11
C VAL A 34 42.91 30.91 16.29
N PRO A 35 43.97 30.34 16.90
CA PRO A 35 45.18 29.96 16.16
C PRO A 35 44.95 28.77 15.22
N VAL A 36 45.62 28.82 14.07
CA VAL A 36 45.61 27.79 13.02
C VAL A 36 46.21 26.48 13.52
N VAL A 37 45.44 25.41 13.48
CA VAL A 37 45.92 24.04 13.74
C VAL A 37 46.49 23.44 12.43
N PRO A 38 47.64 22.74 12.49
CA PRO A 38 48.25 22.17 11.28
C PRO A 38 47.41 21.07 10.68
N VAL A 39 47.31 21.06 9.34
CA VAL A 39 46.60 20.08 8.54
C VAL A 39 47.27 18.71 8.68
N ALA A 40 46.48 17.69 9.06
CA ALA A 40 46.91 16.29 9.07
C ALA A 40 47.12 15.77 7.64
N PRO A 41 48.06 14.82 7.43
CA PRO A 41 48.35 14.30 6.08
C PRO A 41 47.14 13.56 5.49
N VAL A 42 46.91 13.81 4.21
CA VAL A 42 45.86 13.15 3.41
C VAL A 42 46.14 11.64 3.31
N VAL A 43 45.25 10.83 3.87
CA VAL A 43 45.26 9.40 3.69
C VAL A 43 44.80 9.11 2.25
N PRO A 44 45.49 8.25 1.48
CA PRO A 44 45.08 7.92 0.12
C PRO A 44 43.71 7.23 0.13
N VAL A 45 42.81 7.72 -0.70
CA VAL A 45 41.50 7.11 -0.96
C VAL A 45 41.72 5.72 -1.55
N VAL A 46 41.41 4.69 -0.79
CA VAL A 46 41.33 3.32 -1.30
C VAL A 46 40.16 3.28 -2.28
N ALA A 47 40.44 2.97 -3.54
CA ALA A 47 39.42 2.78 -4.54
C ALA A 47 38.44 1.68 -4.09
N THR A 48 37.17 2.03 -3.96
CA THR A 48 36.09 1.06 -3.75
C THR A 48 36.10 0.04 -4.88
N PRO A 49 36.00 -1.28 -4.60
CA PRO A 49 35.89 -2.27 -5.66
C PRO A 49 34.62 -2.01 -6.49
N PRO A 50 34.63 -2.35 -7.80
CA PRO A 50 33.46 -2.15 -8.65
C PRO A 50 32.28 -2.93 -8.08
N VAL A 51 31.14 -2.28 -7.97
CA VAL A 51 29.87 -2.88 -7.59
C VAL A 51 29.56 -3.98 -8.61
N VAL A 52 29.69 -5.23 -8.19
CA VAL A 52 29.24 -6.38 -8.99
C VAL A 52 27.73 -6.40 -8.87
N THR A 53 27.04 -5.87 -9.86
CA THR A 53 25.62 -6.11 -10.04
C THR A 53 25.40 -7.61 -10.20
N PRO A 54 24.55 -8.28 -9.39
CA PRO A 54 24.19 -9.65 -9.68
C PRO A 54 23.57 -9.70 -11.08
N PRO A 55 23.84 -10.74 -11.86
CA PRO A 55 23.27 -10.84 -13.19
C PRO A 55 21.77 -10.99 -13.05
N VAL A 56 21.05 -9.89 -13.28
CA VAL A 56 19.68 -9.96 -13.75
C VAL A 56 19.82 -10.58 -15.13
N THR A 57 19.42 -11.84 -15.29
CA THR A 57 19.35 -12.46 -16.61
C THR A 57 18.51 -11.52 -17.47
N PRO A 58 19.05 -10.92 -18.54
CA PRO A 58 18.22 -10.05 -19.35
C PRO A 58 17.22 -10.95 -20.08
N VAL A 59 15.97 -10.87 -19.68
CA VAL A 59 14.88 -11.13 -20.61
C VAL A 59 14.98 -10.00 -21.62
N GLY A 60 15.23 -10.32 -22.87
CA GLY A 60 15.69 -9.41 -23.91
C GLY A 60 14.98 -8.07 -23.91
N SER A 61 15.76 -7.01 -24.07
CA SER A 61 15.30 -5.64 -24.29
C SER A 61 14.47 -5.58 -25.59
N GLY A 62 13.17 -5.78 -25.45
CA GLY A 62 12.19 -5.60 -26.51
C GLY A 62 11.57 -4.22 -26.38
N ALA A 63 11.90 -3.32 -27.28
CA ALA A 63 11.24 -2.05 -27.45
C ALA A 63 9.77 -2.26 -27.86
N GLY A 64 8.86 -1.57 -27.16
CA GLY A 64 7.48 -1.38 -27.57
C GLY A 64 6.46 -2.10 -26.70
N ALA A 65 5.55 -1.37 -26.11
CA ALA A 65 4.28 -1.85 -25.59
C ALA A 65 3.56 -2.64 -26.71
N GLY A 66 3.60 -3.97 -26.65
CA GLY A 66 3.01 -4.79 -27.71
C GLY A 66 3.49 -6.25 -27.73
N ASN A 67 4.58 -6.58 -27.07
CA ASN A 67 5.09 -7.93 -27.01
C ASN A 67 5.06 -8.46 -25.56
N GLY A 68 4.36 -9.55 -25.32
CA GLY A 68 4.04 -10.19 -24.04
C GLY A 68 5.13 -10.40 -22.98
N THR A 69 6.35 -10.02 -23.29
CA THR A 69 7.47 -9.95 -22.34
C THR A 69 7.37 -8.76 -21.39
N GLY A 70 6.62 -7.70 -21.73
CA GLY A 70 6.53 -6.48 -20.93
C GLY A 70 5.81 -6.67 -19.59
N TYR A 71 4.69 -7.40 -19.57
CA TYR A 71 3.95 -7.64 -18.33
C TYR A 71 4.72 -8.47 -17.31
N ALA A 72 5.49 -9.47 -17.77
CA ALA A 72 6.32 -10.29 -16.89
C ALA A 72 7.45 -9.47 -16.24
N GLU A 73 8.11 -8.59 -17.01
CA GLU A 73 9.14 -7.70 -16.48
C GLU A 73 8.55 -6.68 -15.50
N ALA A 74 7.43 -6.04 -15.85
CA ALA A 74 6.75 -5.09 -14.97
C ALA A 74 6.30 -5.77 -13.67
N LEU A 75 5.69 -6.94 -13.76
CA LEU A 75 5.26 -7.72 -12.59
C LEU A 75 6.44 -8.11 -11.69
N GLN A 76 7.56 -8.57 -12.26
CA GLN A 76 8.77 -8.83 -11.50
C GLN A 76 9.29 -7.59 -10.77
N LYS A 77 9.33 -6.44 -11.45
CA LYS A 77 9.77 -5.18 -10.85
C LYS A 77 8.83 -4.72 -9.75
N SER A 78 7.51 -4.90 -9.88
CA SER A 78 6.56 -4.50 -8.84
C SER A 78 6.84 -5.15 -7.49
N PHE A 79 7.41 -6.36 -7.46
CA PHE A 79 7.86 -7.01 -6.23
C PHE A 79 9.16 -6.42 -5.67
N LEU A 80 10.04 -5.86 -6.50
CA LEU A 80 11.24 -5.16 -6.01
C LEU A 80 10.86 -3.91 -5.21
N PHE A 81 9.77 -3.23 -5.57
CA PHE A 81 9.25 -2.13 -4.77
C PHE A 81 8.84 -2.60 -3.37
N TYR A 82 8.12 -3.72 -3.25
CA TYR A 82 7.77 -4.27 -1.93
C TYR A 82 9.03 -4.63 -1.12
N GLU A 83 10.04 -5.23 -1.73
CA GLU A 83 11.30 -5.51 -1.05
C GLU A 83 12.01 -4.23 -0.61
N ALA A 84 11.96 -3.17 -1.43
CA ALA A 84 12.52 -1.86 -1.07
C ALA A 84 11.81 -1.21 0.11
N ASN A 85 10.55 -1.54 0.37
CA ASN A 85 9.77 -1.02 1.49
C ASN A 85 9.75 -1.93 2.72
N ARG A 86 10.44 -3.05 2.71
CA ARG A 86 10.56 -3.92 3.90
C ARG A 86 11.21 -3.20 5.07
N SER A 87 10.65 -3.39 6.25
CA SER A 87 11.25 -3.10 7.56
C SER A 87 11.67 -4.42 8.21
N GLY A 88 12.59 -4.37 9.14
CA GLY A 88 13.07 -5.52 9.91
C GLY A 88 14.46 -5.97 9.50
N ASP A 89 14.74 -7.24 9.81
CA ASP A 89 15.97 -7.95 9.48
C ASP A 89 15.92 -8.40 8.02
N LEU A 90 16.79 -7.82 7.21
CA LEU A 90 16.91 -8.12 5.78
C LEU A 90 18.12 -9.01 5.47
N ASP A 91 18.96 -9.30 6.48
CA ASP A 91 20.14 -10.14 6.33
C ASP A 91 19.76 -11.60 6.07
N GLY A 92 20.41 -12.20 5.07
CA GLY A 92 20.22 -13.61 4.73
C GLY A 92 18.87 -13.95 4.13
N ALA A 93 17.92 -13.02 4.06
CA ALA A 93 16.71 -13.17 3.30
C ALA A 93 16.98 -12.98 1.79
N THR A 94 16.01 -13.32 0.99
CA THR A 94 16.01 -13.11 -0.47
C THR A 94 15.85 -11.63 -0.84
N ASN A 95 16.52 -10.69 -0.12
CA ASN A 95 16.47 -9.28 -0.43
C ASN A 95 17.27 -8.98 -1.70
N ARG A 96 16.56 -8.65 -2.77
CA ARG A 96 17.14 -8.34 -4.09
C ARG A 96 17.44 -6.84 -4.27
N VAL A 97 17.22 -6.02 -3.23
CA VAL A 97 17.45 -4.56 -3.23
C VAL A 97 18.72 -4.24 -2.44
N PRO A 98 19.89 -4.16 -3.09
CA PRO A 98 21.19 -4.17 -2.39
C PRO A 98 21.48 -2.89 -1.59
N TRP A 99 20.73 -1.81 -1.82
CA TRP A 99 20.86 -0.56 -1.09
C TRP A 99 19.97 -0.48 0.17
N ARG A 100 19.20 -1.57 0.45
CA ARG A 100 18.43 -1.71 1.67
C ARG A 100 19.14 -2.64 2.65
N GLY A 101 19.02 -2.31 3.93
CA GLY A 101 19.55 -3.08 5.06
C GLY A 101 18.55 -3.14 6.22
N ASP A 102 19.00 -3.68 7.34
CA ASP A 102 18.19 -3.80 8.55
C ASP A 102 17.73 -2.45 9.06
N SER A 103 16.46 -2.36 9.41
CA SER A 103 15.86 -1.14 9.91
C SER A 103 14.59 -1.43 10.72
N GLY A 104 14.18 -0.48 11.58
CA GLY A 104 13.02 -0.70 12.46
C GLY A 104 13.21 -1.84 13.48
N MET A 105 14.46 -2.20 13.81
CA MET A 105 14.81 -3.33 14.68
C MET A 105 14.40 -3.13 16.15
N ARG A 106 13.97 -1.93 16.51
CA ARG A 106 13.46 -1.60 17.84
C ARG A 106 11.95 -1.41 17.88
N ASP A 107 11.26 -1.60 16.77
CA ASP A 107 9.81 -1.42 16.69
C ASP A 107 9.10 -2.26 17.76
N GLY A 108 8.21 -1.62 18.52
CA GLY A 108 7.51 -2.21 19.67
C GLY A 108 8.25 -2.06 21.02
N ARG A 109 9.44 -1.46 21.06
CA ARG A 109 10.25 -1.25 22.28
C ARG A 109 10.33 0.21 22.73
N ASP A 110 9.90 1.14 21.89
CA ASP A 110 9.98 2.59 22.16
C ASP A 110 8.66 3.17 22.73
N GLY A 111 7.87 2.33 23.40
CA GLY A 111 6.58 2.63 24.00
C GLY A 111 5.40 2.06 23.19
N VAL A 112 4.46 1.47 23.89
CA VAL A 112 3.18 0.97 23.34
C VAL A 112 2.06 1.74 24.03
N TYR A 113 1.14 2.29 23.27
CA TYR A 113 0.00 3.09 23.74
C TYR A 113 -1.32 2.46 23.28
N PHE A 114 -2.29 2.39 24.20
CA PHE A 114 -3.65 1.94 23.87
C PHE A 114 -4.52 3.16 23.54
N GLY A 115 -4.55 3.53 22.25
CA GLY A 115 -5.10 4.77 21.74
C GLY A 115 -4.02 5.82 21.46
N ASP A 116 -4.37 7.10 21.64
CA ASP A 116 -3.47 8.25 21.44
C ASP A 116 -2.23 8.21 22.32
N ARG A 117 -1.13 8.78 21.84
CA ARG A 117 0.14 8.94 22.58
C ARG A 117 0.03 9.95 23.72
N ASN A 118 -0.40 9.50 24.87
CA ASN A 118 -0.36 10.28 26.13
C ASN A 118 -0.05 9.37 27.32
N ALA A 119 0.31 9.97 28.43
CA ALA A 119 0.76 9.22 29.61
C ALA A 119 -0.30 8.24 30.16
N ALA A 120 -1.60 8.53 29.98
CA ALA A 120 -2.68 7.66 30.46
C ALA A 120 -2.83 6.38 29.61
N ASN A 121 -2.42 6.44 28.37
CA ASN A 121 -2.53 5.31 27.43
C ASN A 121 -1.23 4.48 27.34
N LEU A 122 -0.12 4.95 27.89
CA LEU A 122 1.16 4.24 27.89
C LEU A 122 1.06 2.94 28.70
N GLN A 123 1.40 1.82 28.05
CA GLN A 123 1.44 0.51 28.66
C GLN A 123 2.83 0.27 29.28
N LEU A 124 3.01 0.64 30.54
CA LEU A 124 4.29 0.52 31.24
C LEU A 124 4.73 -0.94 31.30
N GLY A 125 5.95 -1.19 30.84
CA GLY A 125 6.55 -2.53 30.83
C GLY A 125 6.08 -3.45 29.69
N LEU A 126 5.14 -3.03 28.84
CA LEU A 126 4.80 -3.77 27.63
C LEU A 126 5.85 -3.53 26.56
N SER A 127 6.48 -4.60 26.11
CA SER A 127 7.43 -4.61 24.99
C SER A 127 6.98 -5.66 24.00
N LEU A 128 6.90 -5.26 22.73
CA LEU A 128 6.45 -6.13 21.64
C LEU A 128 7.59 -6.33 20.64
N ASP A 129 7.54 -7.42 19.90
CA ASP A 129 8.30 -7.55 18.64
C ASP A 129 7.41 -7.10 17.49
N LEU A 130 7.64 -5.88 17.02
CA LEU A 130 6.96 -5.31 15.84
C LEU A 130 7.95 -5.12 14.66
N THR A 131 9.06 -5.84 14.67
CA THR A 131 9.99 -5.88 13.54
C THR A 131 9.35 -6.55 12.33
N GLY A 132 9.76 -6.18 11.13
CA GLY A 132 9.17 -6.69 9.89
C GLY A 132 8.03 -5.82 9.37
N GLY A 133 7.27 -6.34 8.43
CA GLY A 133 6.26 -5.59 7.70
C GLY A 133 6.85 -4.58 6.72
N TYR A 134 6.02 -3.66 6.30
CA TYR A 134 6.38 -2.67 5.28
C TYR A 134 6.31 -1.26 5.85
N TYR A 135 7.27 -0.42 5.47
CA TYR A 135 7.07 1.02 5.47
C TYR A 135 5.98 1.36 4.45
N ASP A 136 5.18 2.36 4.75
CA ASP A 136 3.97 2.66 4.02
C ASP A 136 4.23 3.22 2.61
N ALA A 137 5.00 4.28 2.54
CA ALA A 137 5.24 5.06 1.32
C ALA A 137 6.74 5.38 1.17
N GLY A 138 7.07 6.62 0.89
CA GLY A 138 8.45 7.10 0.90
C GLY A 138 8.97 7.48 2.28
N ASP A 139 8.14 7.46 3.29
CA ASP A 139 8.42 7.64 4.71
C ASP A 139 8.71 6.29 5.42
N HIS A 140 8.81 6.32 6.76
CA HIS A 140 9.09 5.12 7.54
C HIS A 140 8.01 4.81 8.59
N GLY A 141 6.83 5.41 8.46
CA GLY A 141 5.64 5.00 9.21
C GLY A 141 5.17 3.60 8.80
N LYS A 142 4.62 2.84 9.74
CA LYS A 142 3.88 1.61 9.45
C LYS A 142 2.43 1.83 9.84
N PHE A 143 1.53 1.73 8.88
CA PHE A 143 0.10 1.98 9.07
C PHE A 143 -0.72 0.73 8.76
N GLY A 144 -1.54 0.32 9.71
CA GLY A 144 -2.35 -0.89 9.60
C GLY A 144 -3.40 -0.85 8.49
N MET A 145 -4.05 0.31 8.26
CA MET A 145 -5.09 0.44 7.23
C MET A 145 -4.56 0.19 5.80
N PRO A 146 -3.58 0.96 5.29
CA PRO A 146 -3.05 0.73 3.95
C PRO A 146 -2.33 -0.62 3.82
N LEU A 147 -1.69 -1.10 4.90
CA LEU A 147 -1.07 -2.43 4.90
C LEU A 147 -2.12 -3.54 4.72
N ALA A 148 -3.22 -3.49 5.46
CA ALA A 148 -4.31 -4.47 5.34
C ALA A 148 -4.91 -4.48 3.93
N SER A 149 -5.19 -3.31 3.37
CA SER A 149 -5.66 -3.16 1.99
C SER A 149 -4.66 -3.74 0.98
N THR A 150 -3.37 -3.43 1.16
CA THR A 150 -2.29 -3.96 0.31
C THR A 150 -2.24 -5.48 0.33
N ILE A 151 -2.19 -6.09 1.51
CA ILE A 151 -2.06 -7.55 1.64
C ILE A 151 -3.30 -8.27 1.11
N SER A 152 -4.51 -7.77 1.40
CA SER A 152 -5.72 -8.38 0.87
C SER A 152 -5.80 -8.29 -0.66
N SER A 153 -5.36 -7.17 -1.26
CA SER A 153 -5.31 -7.01 -2.71
C SER A 153 -4.28 -7.92 -3.38
N LEU A 154 -3.07 -8.02 -2.80
CA LEU A 154 -2.04 -8.94 -3.31
C LEU A 154 -2.51 -10.40 -3.23
N ALA A 155 -3.07 -10.80 -2.09
CA ALA A 155 -3.61 -12.16 -1.92
C ALA A 155 -4.74 -12.44 -2.90
N TRP A 156 -5.67 -11.49 -3.08
CA TRP A 156 -6.76 -11.62 -4.05
C TRP A 156 -6.23 -11.77 -5.49
N GLY A 157 -5.27 -10.96 -5.89
CA GLY A 157 -4.61 -11.09 -7.19
C GLY A 157 -4.02 -12.49 -7.38
N GLY A 158 -3.37 -13.04 -6.35
CA GLY A 158 -2.80 -14.39 -6.38
C GLY A 158 -3.83 -15.52 -6.48
N ILE A 159 -5.00 -15.33 -5.87
CA ILE A 159 -6.13 -16.27 -5.96
C ILE A 159 -6.79 -16.18 -7.35
N ALA A 160 -7.09 -14.97 -7.81
CA ALA A 160 -7.84 -14.74 -9.03
C ALA A 160 -7.01 -14.96 -10.30
N PHE A 161 -5.73 -14.57 -10.29
CA PHE A 161 -4.86 -14.54 -11.47
C PHE A 161 -3.65 -15.45 -11.32
N LYS A 162 -3.84 -16.60 -10.69
CA LYS A 162 -2.78 -17.58 -10.40
C LYS A 162 -1.98 -17.97 -11.65
N GLU A 163 -2.67 -18.15 -12.78
CA GLU A 163 -2.00 -18.52 -14.02
C GLU A 163 -1.14 -17.39 -14.59
N GLY A 164 -1.49 -16.13 -14.35
CA GLY A 164 -0.66 -14.99 -14.70
C GLY A 164 0.64 -14.96 -13.90
N TYR A 165 0.57 -15.24 -12.58
CA TYR A 165 1.77 -15.36 -11.74
C TYR A 165 2.63 -16.58 -12.12
N ASN A 166 2.01 -17.71 -12.43
CA ASN A 166 2.71 -18.91 -12.90
C ASN A 166 3.40 -18.68 -14.25
N ALA A 167 2.70 -18.13 -15.22
CA ALA A 167 3.23 -17.89 -16.56
C ALA A 167 4.40 -16.87 -16.57
N THR A 168 4.45 -15.98 -15.60
CA THR A 168 5.52 -14.99 -15.44
C THR A 168 6.63 -15.44 -14.47
N GLY A 169 6.45 -16.58 -13.79
CA GLY A 169 7.39 -17.08 -12.77
C GLY A 169 7.44 -16.22 -11.51
N GLN A 170 6.35 -15.49 -11.17
CA GLN A 170 6.31 -14.55 -10.05
C GLN A 170 5.46 -15.03 -8.86
N LEU A 171 5.03 -16.28 -8.85
CA LEU A 171 4.21 -16.80 -7.75
C LEU A 171 4.98 -16.83 -6.41
N ASP A 172 6.24 -17.26 -6.42
CA ASP A 172 7.06 -17.32 -5.22
C ASP A 172 7.30 -15.92 -4.64
N GLU A 173 7.47 -14.91 -5.49
CA GLU A 173 7.64 -13.51 -5.10
C GLU A 173 6.37 -12.95 -4.48
N LEU A 174 5.21 -13.28 -5.04
CA LEU A 174 3.91 -12.94 -4.45
C LEU A 174 3.77 -13.56 -3.05
N LEU A 175 4.03 -14.86 -2.92
CA LEU A 175 3.93 -15.55 -1.63
C LEU A 175 4.88 -14.93 -0.60
N ALA A 176 6.11 -14.61 -0.99
CA ALA A 176 7.08 -13.93 -0.14
C ALA A 176 6.62 -12.53 0.28
N ALA A 177 6.06 -11.75 -0.64
CA ALA A 177 5.55 -10.41 -0.35
C ALA A 177 4.34 -10.45 0.60
N VAL A 178 3.38 -11.33 0.36
CA VAL A 178 2.21 -11.51 1.24
C VAL A 178 2.65 -12.02 2.62
N LYS A 179 3.58 -12.97 2.66
CA LYS A 179 4.08 -13.51 3.94
C LYS A 179 4.77 -12.46 4.78
N TRP A 180 5.59 -11.59 4.19
CA TRP A 180 6.26 -10.51 4.93
C TRP A 180 5.27 -9.58 5.63
N GLY A 181 4.17 -9.25 4.98
CA GLY A 181 3.10 -8.44 5.56
C GLY A 181 2.29 -9.20 6.59
N THR A 182 1.90 -10.45 6.32
CA THR A 182 1.08 -11.25 7.26
C THR A 182 1.84 -11.63 8.51
N ASP A 183 3.14 -11.95 8.43
CA ASP A 183 3.99 -12.18 9.61
C ASP A 183 4.01 -10.95 10.53
N TYR A 184 4.03 -9.74 9.98
CA TYR A 184 3.92 -8.52 10.77
C TYR A 184 2.51 -8.34 11.37
N LEU A 185 1.44 -8.60 10.61
CA LEU A 185 0.08 -8.50 11.13
C LEU A 185 -0.16 -9.47 12.31
N LEU A 186 0.45 -10.65 12.27
CA LEU A 186 0.42 -11.60 13.38
C LEU A 186 1.13 -11.04 14.63
N LYS A 187 2.28 -10.37 14.46
CA LYS A 187 2.99 -9.68 15.57
C LYS A 187 2.22 -8.50 16.14
N ALA A 188 1.50 -7.76 15.28
CA ALA A 188 0.67 -6.62 15.67
C ALA A 188 -0.60 -7.03 16.44
N HIS A 189 -1.00 -8.30 16.38
CA HIS A 189 -2.20 -8.84 16.98
C HIS A 189 -1.93 -9.42 18.39
N GLY A 190 -2.22 -8.64 19.42
CA GLY A 190 -2.17 -9.09 20.82
C GLY A 190 -3.40 -9.90 21.21
N THR A 191 -3.18 -11.10 21.72
CA THR A 191 -4.25 -12.02 22.19
C THR A 191 -4.12 -12.36 23.67
N ASP A 192 -5.24 -12.73 24.29
CA ASP A 192 -5.25 -13.33 25.62
C ASP A 192 -4.88 -14.84 25.55
N ALA A 193 -4.83 -15.49 26.70
CA ALA A 193 -4.48 -16.92 26.79
C ALA A 193 -5.50 -17.84 26.08
N ALA A 194 -6.73 -17.37 25.83
CA ALA A 194 -7.76 -18.09 25.10
C ALA A 194 -7.73 -17.80 23.58
N GLY A 195 -6.82 -16.94 23.12
CA GLY A 195 -6.70 -16.54 21.71
C GLY A 195 -7.68 -15.45 21.28
N ASN A 196 -8.36 -14.79 22.24
CA ASN A 196 -9.19 -13.64 21.90
C ASN A 196 -8.35 -12.38 21.75
N THR A 197 -8.74 -11.51 20.84
CA THR A 197 -8.06 -10.22 20.63
C THR A 197 -8.15 -9.35 21.87
N SER A 198 -7.01 -8.93 22.38
CA SER A 198 -6.88 -7.94 23.47
C SER A 198 -6.59 -6.56 22.92
N PHE A 199 -5.75 -6.46 21.88
CA PHE A 199 -5.42 -5.23 21.17
C PHE A 199 -4.92 -5.55 19.76
N PHE A 200 -4.88 -4.51 18.92
CA PHE A 200 -4.21 -4.57 17.62
C PHE A 200 -3.41 -3.30 17.38
N VAL A 201 -2.12 -3.45 17.05
CA VAL A 201 -1.25 -2.30 16.74
C VAL A 201 -1.60 -1.75 15.37
N ALA A 202 -2.14 -0.55 15.34
CA ALA A 202 -2.60 0.11 14.12
C ALA A 202 -1.56 1.04 13.48
N GLN A 203 -0.56 1.50 14.27
CA GLN A 203 0.52 2.35 13.79
C GLN A 203 1.81 2.10 14.56
N VAL A 204 2.95 2.16 13.85
CA VAL A 204 4.29 2.25 14.43
C VAL A 204 5.04 3.43 13.82
N GLY A 205 5.61 4.25 14.69
CA GLY A 205 6.37 5.45 14.35
C GLY A 205 5.63 6.74 14.73
N ASP A 206 6.42 7.76 15.08
CA ASP A 206 5.97 9.13 15.19
C ASP A 206 6.04 9.78 13.82
N VAL A 207 4.90 9.92 13.16
CA VAL A 207 4.83 10.37 11.76
C VAL A 207 5.35 11.80 11.61
N ALA A 208 5.04 12.69 12.55
CA ALA A 208 5.51 14.07 12.50
C ALA A 208 7.05 14.15 12.64
N ALA A 209 7.63 13.37 13.56
CA ALA A 209 9.08 13.29 13.72
C ALA A 209 9.75 12.62 12.50
N ASP A 210 9.15 11.59 11.95
CA ASP A 210 9.62 10.92 10.73
C ASP A 210 9.61 11.88 9.53
N HIS A 211 8.53 12.61 9.31
CA HIS A 211 8.41 13.58 8.21
C HIS A 211 9.36 14.78 8.36
N ALA A 212 9.82 15.10 9.56
CA ALA A 212 10.85 16.10 9.76
C ALA A 212 12.25 15.64 9.29
N LEU A 213 12.43 14.35 8.99
CA LEU A 213 13.68 13.77 8.53
C LEU A 213 13.61 13.42 7.05
N TRP A 214 14.76 13.59 6.36
CA TRP A 214 14.94 13.06 5.01
C TRP A 214 16.21 12.21 5.01
N SER A 215 16.06 10.94 5.39
CA SER A 215 17.16 9.99 5.53
C SER A 215 16.66 8.58 5.28
N ALA A 216 17.56 7.66 4.98
CA ALA A 216 17.24 6.24 4.87
C ALA A 216 16.85 5.66 6.24
N PRO A 217 15.99 4.64 6.30
CA PRO A 217 15.51 4.06 7.56
C PRO A 217 16.62 3.39 8.37
N GLU A 218 17.67 2.91 7.71
CA GLU A 218 18.85 2.31 8.32
C GLU A 218 19.63 3.30 9.22
N SER A 219 19.51 4.58 8.92
CA SER A 219 20.19 5.65 9.68
C SER A 219 19.31 6.35 10.71
N GLN A 220 18.05 5.95 10.85
CA GLN A 220 17.12 6.59 11.78
C GLN A 220 17.38 6.19 13.22
N THR A 221 17.39 7.21 14.10
CA THR A 221 17.59 7.05 15.56
C THR A 221 16.43 7.59 16.39
N ILE A 222 15.38 8.11 15.75
CA ILE A 222 14.20 8.63 16.45
C ILE A 222 13.42 7.49 17.12
N ALA A 223 12.72 7.83 18.21
CA ALA A 223 11.80 6.90 18.84
C ALA A 223 10.64 6.54 17.90
N ARG A 224 10.25 5.28 17.92
CA ARG A 224 9.20 4.72 17.08
C ARG A 224 8.10 4.10 17.94
N PRO A 225 7.24 4.93 18.58
CA PRO A 225 6.16 4.46 19.44
C PRO A 225 5.15 3.66 18.62
N ALA A 226 4.50 2.70 19.28
CA ALA A 226 3.41 1.91 18.72
C ALA A 226 2.07 2.35 19.34
N MET A 227 1.03 2.47 18.51
CA MET A 227 -0.32 2.81 18.94
C MET A 227 -1.28 1.69 18.54
N ALA A 228 -2.06 1.24 19.52
CA ALA A 228 -2.96 0.09 19.37
C ALA A 228 -4.40 0.45 19.70
N VAL A 229 -5.33 -0.18 19.00
CA VAL A 229 -6.75 -0.18 19.31
C VAL A 229 -7.09 -1.29 20.30
N THR A 230 -8.10 -1.05 21.14
CA THR A 230 -8.58 -1.96 22.18
C THR A 230 -10.11 -1.96 22.24
N ALA A 231 -10.71 -2.76 23.10
CA ALA A 231 -12.16 -2.72 23.34
C ALA A 231 -12.67 -1.32 23.79
N GLN A 232 -11.86 -0.58 24.55
CA GLN A 232 -12.18 0.77 25.03
C GLN A 232 -11.78 1.88 24.05
N LYS A 233 -10.90 1.57 23.12
CA LYS A 233 -10.41 2.43 22.06
C LYS A 233 -10.53 1.68 20.74
N PRO A 234 -11.76 1.51 20.21
CA PRO A 234 -12.02 0.60 19.10
C PRO A 234 -11.42 1.09 17.78
N GLY A 235 -11.31 0.14 16.84
CA GLY A 235 -10.85 0.37 15.48
C GLY A 235 -11.34 -0.76 14.59
N SER A 236 -12.65 -0.80 14.33
CA SER A 236 -13.29 -1.86 13.54
C SER A 236 -12.80 -1.89 12.09
N ASP A 237 -12.49 -0.71 11.51
CA ASP A 237 -11.90 -0.54 10.19
C ASP A 237 -10.54 -1.27 10.08
N VAL A 238 -9.56 -0.89 10.87
CA VAL A 238 -8.22 -1.48 10.82
C VAL A 238 -8.20 -2.95 11.22
N THR A 239 -9.05 -3.37 12.17
CA THR A 239 -9.10 -4.77 12.62
C THR A 239 -9.89 -5.68 11.68
N ALA A 240 -10.99 -5.22 11.09
CA ALA A 240 -11.72 -5.99 10.07
C ALA A 240 -10.96 -6.01 8.74
N GLY A 241 -10.31 -4.91 8.34
CA GLY A 241 -9.41 -4.87 7.19
C GLY A 241 -8.25 -5.85 7.33
N SER A 242 -7.63 -5.90 8.53
CA SER A 242 -6.56 -6.88 8.82
C SER A 242 -7.09 -8.31 8.85
N ALA A 243 -8.31 -8.53 9.32
CA ALA A 243 -8.96 -9.84 9.24
C ALA A 243 -9.18 -10.27 7.77
N ALA A 244 -9.59 -9.34 6.89
CA ALA A 244 -9.70 -9.59 5.45
C ALA A 244 -8.34 -9.97 4.83
N ALA A 245 -7.28 -9.26 5.21
CA ALA A 245 -5.91 -9.54 4.75
C ALA A 245 -5.45 -10.94 5.16
N LEU A 246 -5.63 -11.30 6.44
CA LEU A 246 -5.25 -12.64 6.94
C LEU A 246 -6.13 -13.74 6.36
N ALA A 247 -7.44 -13.51 6.19
CA ALA A 247 -8.37 -14.49 5.61
C ALA A 247 -8.07 -14.76 4.14
N SER A 248 -7.88 -13.73 3.31
CA SER A 248 -7.51 -13.89 1.91
C SER A 248 -6.14 -14.55 1.75
N ALA A 249 -5.16 -14.15 2.56
CA ALA A 249 -3.86 -14.78 2.58
C ALA A 249 -3.92 -16.26 3.00
N SER A 250 -4.82 -16.63 3.94
CA SER A 250 -4.99 -18.03 4.33
C SER A 250 -5.42 -18.91 3.15
N ILE A 251 -6.29 -18.40 2.28
CA ILE A 251 -6.68 -19.10 1.05
C ILE A 251 -5.47 -19.27 0.14
N LEU A 252 -4.76 -18.18 -0.14
CA LEU A 252 -3.57 -18.19 -1.01
C LEU A 252 -2.53 -19.20 -0.55
N PHE A 253 -2.18 -19.20 0.75
CA PHE A 253 -1.19 -20.12 1.30
C PHE A 253 -1.70 -21.57 1.32
N ARG A 254 -2.98 -21.80 1.59
CA ARG A 254 -3.59 -23.12 1.53
C ARG A 254 -3.53 -23.73 0.14
N GLU A 255 -3.88 -22.97 -0.87
CA GLU A 255 -3.81 -23.39 -2.27
C GLU A 255 -2.38 -23.68 -2.75
N ASN A 256 -1.39 -23.11 -2.07
CA ASN A 256 0.03 -23.34 -2.35
C ASN A 256 0.72 -24.28 -1.34
N GLY A 257 -0.05 -25.06 -0.58
CA GLY A 257 0.43 -26.17 0.24
C GLY A 257 0.91 -25.80 1.65
N SER A 258 0.87 -24.52 2.03
CA SER A 258 1.27 -24.04 3.37
C SER A 258 0.12 -24.13 4.38
N ILE A 259 -0.40 -25.33 4.61
CA ILE A 259 -1.66 -25.56 5.36
C ILE A 259 -1.57 -25.05 6.80
N ALA A 260 -0.50 -25.38 7.53
CA ALA A 260 -0.35 -24.98 8.94
C ALA A 260 -0.33 -23.45 9.09
N TYR A 261 0.36 -22.75 8.19
CA TYR A 261 0.39 -21.29 8.18
C TYR A 261 -0.98 -20.71 7.81
N ALA A 262 -1.65 -21.29 6.81
CA ALA A 262 -3.00 -20.89 6.45
C ALA A 262 -4.00 -21.04 7.61
N ASP A 263 -3.91 -22.11 8.40
CA ASP A 263 -4.74 -22.33 9.60
C ASP A 263 -4.45 -21.29 10.68
N GLU A 264 -3.19 -20.92 10.87
CA GLU A 264 -2.79 -19.85 11.80
C GLU A 264 -3.38 -18.51 11.37
N LEU A 265 -3.22 -18.12 10.11
CA LEU A 265 -3.78 -16.89 9.56
C LEU A 265 -5.31 -16.83 9.73
N LEU A 266 -6.01 -17.92 9.42
CA LEU A 266 -7.46 -17.99 9.56
C LEU A 266 -7.91 -17.81 11.01
N ARG A 267 -7.24 -18.47 11.96
CA ARG A 267 -7.54 -18.35 13.39
C ARG A 267 -7.40 -16.90 13.89
N HIS A 268 -6.33 -16.21 13.47
CA HIS A 268 -6.14 -14.80 13.80
C HIS A 268 -7.18 -13.89 13.11
N ALA A 269 -7.53 -14.18 11.86
CA ALA A 269 -8.56 -13.45 11.12
C ALA A 269 -9.93 -13.53 11.81
N GLU A 270 -10.34 -14.72 12.25
CA GLU A 270 -11.61 -14.93 12.99
C GLU A 270 -11.62 -14.17 14.33
N SER A 271 -10.50 -14.17 15.05
CA SER A 271 -10.39 -13.46 16.32
C SER A 271 -10.48 -11.93 16.14
N LEU A 272 -9.73 -11.38 15.17
CA LEU A 272 -9.76 -9.95 14.83
C LEU A 272 -11.14 -9.52 14.36
N TYR A 273 -11.78 -10.29 13.51
CA TYR A 273 -13.11 -9.95 13.00
C TYR A 273 -14.17 -9.93 14.11
N ARG A 274 -14.15 -10.95 14.98
CA ARG A 274 -15.04 -10.98 16.14
C ARG A 274 -14.84 -9.76 17.04
N PHE A 275 -13.60 -9.35 17.26
CA PHE A 275 -13.26 -8.15 18.00
C PHE A 275 -13.81 -6.90 17.30
N ALA A 276 -13.57 -6.74 15.99
CA ALA A 276 -14.03 -5.61 15.16
C ALA A 276 -15.55 -5.46 15.19
N ASP A 277 -16.29 -6.57 15.08
CA ASP A 277 -17.75 -6.57 15.06
C ASP A 277 -18.37 -6.35 16.45
N THR A 278 -17.67 -6.75 17.51
CA THR A 278 -18.12 -6.59 18.89
C THR A 278 -17.87 -5.18 19.42
N TYR A 279 -16.68 -4.63 19.20
CA TYR A 279 -16.24 -3.32 19.71
C TYR A 279 -16.14 -2.34 18.55
N ARG A 280 -17.29 -1.82 18.12
CA ARG A 280 -17.38 -1.04 16.91
C ARG A 280 -16.98 0.42 17.11
N GLY A 281 -16.16 0.94 16.19
CA GLY A 281 -15.71 2.33 16.14
C GLY A 281 -14.60 2.50 15.11
N LYS A 282 -14.35 3.74 14.72
CA LYS A 282 -13.25 4.09 13.81
C LYS A 282 -11.93 4.15 14.58
N TYR A 283 -10.87 3.57 14.00
CA TYR A 283 -9.55 3.66 14.63
C TYR A 283 -9.03 5.09 14.70
N SER A 284 -9.40 5.95 13.73
CA SER A 284 -9.01 7.36 13.70
C SER A 284 -9.67 8.22 14.80
N ASP A 285 -10.72 7.72 15.46
CA ASP A 285 -11.28 8.36 16.66
C ASP A 285 -10.51 7.91 17.93
N SER A 286 -9.88 6.75 17.89
CA SER A 286 -9.11 6.17 18.99
C SER A 286 -7.63 6.58 18.96
N ILE A 287 -7.08 6.80 17.77
CA ILE A 287 -5.71 7.24 17.49
C ILE A 287 -5.80 8.47 16.58
N THR A 288 -5.93 9.65 17.18
CA THR A 288 -6.22 10.89 16.44
C THR A 288 -5.05 11.37 15.57
N GLU A 289 -3.83 10.90 15.83
CA GLU A 289 -2.65 11.20 15.02
C GLU A 289 -2.82 10.75 13.56
N VAL A 290 -3.54 9.67 13.30
CA VAL A 290 -3.76 9.16 11.94
C VAL A 290 -4.70 10.03 11.11
N GLN A 291 -5.48 10.91 11.72
CA GLN A 291 -6.43 11.78 11.00
C GLN A 291 -5.74 12.69 9.97
N GLY A 292 -4.47 13.01 10.17
CA GLY A 292 -3.69 13.79 9.23
C GLY A 292 -3.18 13.01 8.00
N TYR A 293 -3.28 11.68 8.02
CA TYR A 293 -2.67 10.79 7.03
C TYR A 293 -3.66 9.76 6.49
N TYR A 294 -4.21 8.93 7.39
CA TYR A 294 -5.10 7.80 7.07
C TYR A 294 -6.37 7.88 7.92
N ASN A 295 -7.10 9.00 7.81
CA ASN A 295 -8.39 9.14 8.48
C ASN A 295 -9.42 8.19 7.88
N SER A 296 -10.23 7.58 8.73
CA SER A 296 -11.34 6.73 8.31
C SER A 296 -12.52 7.57 7.82
N TRP A 297 -12.53 7.88 6.52
CA TRP A 297 -13.57 8.71 5.88
C TRP A 297 -14.84 7.92 5.60
N SER A 298 -14.71 6.68 5.08
CA SER A 298 -15.84 5.79 4.77
C SER A 298 -16.48 5.21 6.02
N GLY A 299 -15.78 5.22 7.15
CA GLY A 299 -16.19 4.60 8.39
C GLY A 299 -15.54 3.26 8.63
N TYR A 300 -16.30 2.21 8.94
CA TYR A 300 -15.77 0.87 9.24
C TYR A 300 -16.72 -0.26 8.79
N LYS A 301 -17.86 0.07 8.23
CA LYS A 301 -18.88 -0.92 7.89
C LYS A 301 -18.59 -1.66 6.60
N ASP A 302 -17.86 -1.01 5.72
CA ASP A 302 -17.33 -1.57 4.50
C ASP A 302 -16.24 -2.60 4.80
N GLU A 303 -15.30 -2.32 5.73
CA GLU A 303 -14.33 -3.33 6.17
C GLU A 303 -14.99 -4.50 6.90
N LEU A 304 -16.04 -4.24 7.69
CA LEU A 304 -16.80 -5.33 8.32
C LEU A 304 -17.48 -6.21 7.27
N SER A 305 -18.04 -5.65 6.19
CA SER A 305 -18.63 -6.42 5.09
C SER A 305 -17.56 -7.17 4.31
N TYR A 306 -16.46 -6.50 3.96
CA TYR A 306 -15.33 -7.06 3.22
C TYR A 306 -14.62 -8.18 3.99
N GLY A 307 -14.36 -7.95 5.28
CA GLY A 307 -13.76 -8.96 6.16
C GLY A 307 -14.63 -10.20 6.33
N ALA A 308 -15.96 -10.03 6.48
CA ALA A 308 -16.88 -11.14 6.56
C ALA A 308 -16.94 -11.93 5.22
N ALA A 309 -16.92 -11.25 4.07
CA ALA A 309 -16.91 -11.92 2.77
C ALA A 309 -15.64 -12.78 2.59
N TRP A 310 -14.47 -12.27 2.95
CA TRP A 310 -13.23 -13.04 2.90
C TRP A 310 -13.23 -14.20 3.90
N LEU A 311 -13.75 -14.00 5.11
CA LEU A 311 -13.85 -15.07 6.11
C LEU A 311 -14.78 -16.19 5.67
N ALA A 312 -15.88 -15.87 4.97
CA ALA A 312 -16.76 -16.89 4.40
C ALA A 312 -15.96 -17.83 3.47
N ARG A 313 -15.23 -17.26 2.51
CA ARG A 313 -14.39 -18.01 1.57
C ARG A 313 -13.26 -18.78 2.28
N ALA A 314 -12.59 -18.15 3.25
CA ALA A 314 -11.48 -18.76 3.97
C ALA A 314 -11.94 -19.96 4.82
N LYS A 315 -13.11 -19.87 5.45
CA LYS A 315 -13.73 -21.00 6.17
C LYS A 315 -14.04 -22.16 5.23
N GLU A 316 -14.62 -21.89 4.08
CA GLU A 316 -14.94 -22.91 3.08
C GLU A 316 -13.68 -23.54 2.49
N ALA A 317 -12.66 -22.75 2.19
CA ALA A 317 -11.37 -23.26 1.74
C ALA A 317 -10.70 -24.18 2.77
N ALA A 318 -10.96 -23.95 4.07
CA ALA A 318 -10.51 -24.81 5.16
C ALA A 318 -11.42 -26.02 5.43
N GLY A 319 -12.47 -26.21 4.63
CA GLY A 319 -13.44 -27.31 4.77
C GLY A 319 -14.52 -27.05 5.83
N GLY A 320 -14.66 -25.82 6.31
CA GLY A 320 -15.70 -25.40 7.26
C GLY A 320 -16.92 -24.77 6.59
N ASP A 321 -17.83 -24.22 7.41
CA ASP A 321 -19.04 -23.53 6.96
C ASP A 321 -18.84 -22.01 7.01
N GLY A 322 -18.87 -21.34 5.85
CA GLY A 322 -18.79 -19.90 5.67
C GLY A 322 -20.13 -19.16 5.69
N THR A 323 -21.25 -19.87 5.79
CA THR A 323 -22.60 -19.32 5.61
C THR A 323 -22.89 -18.14 6.53
N ALA A 324 -22.54 -18.23 7.81
CA ALA A 324 -22.80 -17.15 8.76
C ALA A 324 -22.03 -15.87 8.43
N TYR A 325 -20.79 -15.98 8.00
CA TYR A 325 -19.98 -14.83 7.56
C TYR A 325 -20.54 -14.23 6.25
N ARG A 326 -20.95 -15.06 5.28
CA ARG A 326 -21.56 -14.57 4.04
C ARG A 326 -22.86 -13.83 4.30
N GLN A 327 -23.73 -14.35 5.18
CA GLN A 327 -24.95 -13.67 5.60
C GLN A 327 -24.65 -12.33 6.30
N LYS A 328 -23.61 -12.29 7.14
CA LYS A 328 -23.16 -11.06 7.79
C LYS A 328 -22.69 -10.02 6.79
N ALA A 329 -21.87 -10.43 5.80
CA ALA A 329 -21.41 -9.55 4.74
C ALA A 329 -22.58 -8.97 3.92
N LEU A 330 -23.52 -9.82 3.52
CA LEU A 330 -24.75 -9.41 2.81
C LEU A 330 -25.59 -8.43 3.64
N GLN A 331 -25.78 -8.73 4.92
CA GLN A 331 -26.53 -7.83 5.80
C GLN A 331 -25.87 -6.45 5.85
N LEU A 332 -24.57 -6.37 6.15
CA LEU A 332 -23.85 -5.10 6.23
C LEU A 332 -23.88 -4.35 4.89
N TYR A 333 -23.71 -5.04 3.77
CA TYR A 333 -23.80 -4.42 2.45
C TYR A 333 -25.19 -3.82 2.20
N ASN A 334 -26.26 -4.57 2.46
CA ASN A 334 -27.61 -4.14 2.19
C ASN A 334 -28.12 -3.04 3.15
N THR A 335 -27.74 -3.11 4.44
CA THR A 335 -28.31 -2.20 5.46
C THR A 335 -27.42 -0.99 5.74
N ASP A 336 -26.12 -1.11 5.62
CA ASP A 336 -25.17 -0.09 6.07
C ASP A 336 -24.42 0.58 4.91
N ILE A 337 -24.06 -0.16 3.87
CA ILE A 337 -23.42 0.38 2.66
C ILE A 337 -24.50 0.85 1.67
N GLY A 338 -25.48 -0.01 1.36
CA GLY A 338 -26.66 0.33 0.57
C GLY A 338 -26.45 0.36 -0.94
N GLY A 339 -25.23 0.38 -1.42
CA GLY A 339 -24.84 0.45 -2.84
C GLY A 339 -23.49 1.11 -3.05
N LEU A 340 -23.02 1.19 -4.28
CA LEU A 340 -21.73 1.78 -4.64
C LEU A 340 -21.90 3.17 -5.25
N SER A 341 -20.95 4.07 -4.97
CA SER A 341 -20.80 5.30 -5.74
C SER A 341 -20.16 4.99 -7.08
N ASN A 342 -20.84 5.31 -8.18
CA ASN A 342 -20.35 5.02 -9.54
C ASN A 342 -19.12 5.88 -9.93
N GLY A 343 -18.88 6.99 -9.23
CA GLY A 343 -17.76 7.91 -9.47
C GLY A 343 -16.56 7.71 -8.54
N TRP A 344 -16.52 6.63 -7.78
CA TRP A 344 -15.43 6.31 -6.86
C TRP A 344 -14.95 4.87 -7.09
N THR A 345 -14.05 4.35 -6.23
CA THR A 345 -13.52 2.99 -6.35
C THR A 345 -12.86 2.48 -5.08
N GLN A 346 -12.55 1.19 -5.07
CA GLN A 346 -11.76 0.51 -4.04
C GLN A 346 -10.46 1.26 -3.72
N ASN A 347 -10.19 1.46 -2.43
CA ASN A 347 -8.94 2.00 -1.93
C ASN A 347 -8.71 1.57 -0.47
N TRP A 348 -7.67 2.09 0.18
CA TRP A 348 -7.32 1.73 1.56
C TRP A 348 -8.41 2.11 2.58
N ASP A 349 -9.23 3.14 2.30
CA ASP A 349 -10.31 3.63 3.16
C ASP A 349 -11.66 3.04 2.81
N ASP A 350 -11.93 2.74 1.53
CA ASP A 350 -13.24 2.26 1.07
C ASP A 350 -13.11 0.88 0.44
N SER A 351 -13.48 -0.15 1.18
CA SER A 351 -13.49 -1.55 0.77
C SER A 351 -14.87 -2.06 0.30
N SER A 352 -15.85 -1.18 0.15
CA SER A 352 -17.21 -1.54 -0.27
C SER A 352 -17.26 -2.16 -1.67
N TYR A 353 -16.41 -1.73 -2.58
CA TYR A 353 -16.31 -2.26 -3.95
C TYR A 353 -15.81 -3.71 -3.96
N GLY A 354 -14.76 -3.98 -3.18
CA GLY A 354 -14.25 -5.33 -2.99
C GLY A 354 -15.31 -6.25 -2.36
N ALA A 355 -16.01 -5.78 -1.34
CA ALA A 355 -17.11 -6.51 -0.72
C ALA A 355 -18.21 -6.83 -1.74
N ALA A 356 -18.59 -5.85 -2.58
CA ALA A 356 -19.60 -6.04 -3.62
C ALA A 356 -19.19 -7.07 -4.67
N VAL A 357 -17.93 -7.01 -5.14
CA VAL A 357 -17.40 -7.98 -6.13
C VAL A 357 -17.43 -9.39 -5.55
N LEU A 358 -16.92 -9.60 -4.34
CA LEU A 358 -16.94 -10.90 -3.65
C LEU A 358 -18.38 -11.42 -3.49
N LEU A 359 -19.29 -10.58 -3.04
CA LEU A 359 -20.69 -10.97 -2.81
C LEU A 359 -21.45 -11.22 -4.12
N ALA A 360 -21.16 -10.46 -5.18
CA ALA A 360 -21.74 -10.70 -6.51
C ALA A 360 -21.34 -12.07 -7.06
N GLU A 361 -20.05 -12.42 -6.88
CA GLU A 361 -19.50 -13.70 -7.29
C GLU A 361 -20.09 -14.86 -6.45
N ASP A 362 -20.06 -14.75 -5.12
CA ASP A 362 -20.44 -15.83 -4.20
C ASP A 362 -21.94 -16.10 -4.15
N THR A 363 -22.78 -15.10 -4.43
CA THR A 363 -24.23 -15.20 -4.20
C THR A 363 -25.05 -15.05 -5.47
N GLY A 364 -24.50 -14.47 -6.52
CA GLY A 364 -25.26 -14.10 -7.72
C GLY A 364 -26.37 -13.08 -7.46
N ASN A 365 -26.34 -12.35 -6.33
CA ASN A 365 -27.38 -11.40 -5.96
C ASN A 365 -27.54 -10.31 -7.03
N ALA A 366 -28.74 -10.23 -7.62
CA ALA A 366 -29.01 -9.36 -8.75
C ALA A 366 -28.80 -7.86 -8.45
N LYS A 367 -29.14 -7.40 -7.24
CA LYS A 367 -28.91 -6.01 -6.84
C LYS A 367 -27.42 -5.70 -6.76
N ILE A 368 -26.64 -6.55 -6.10
CA ILE A 368 -25.20 -6.35 -5.92
C ILE A 368 -24.50 -6.41 -7.29
N ARG A 369 -24.86 -7.36 -8.14
CA ARG A 369 -24.37 -7.40 -9.53
C ARG A 369 -24.68 -6.11 -10.28
N SER A 370 -25.91 -5.60 -10.16
CA SER A 370 -26.30 -4.33 -10.78
C SER A 370 -25.47 -3.14 -10.23
N ASP A 371 -25.17 -3.12 -8.93
CA ASP A 371 -24.34 -2.10 -8.32
C ASP A 371 -22.89 -2.15 -8.89
N VAL A 372 -22.28 -3.34 -8.96
CA VAL A 372 -20.93 -3.54 -9.54
C VAL A 372 -20.90 -3.17 -11.02
N GLU A 373 -21.86 -3.63 -11.79
CA GLU A 373 -21.94 -3.35 -13.23
C GLU A 373 -22.20 -1.85 -13.49
N GLY A 374 -23.00 -1.18 -12.68
CA GLY A 374 -23.21 0.27 -12.74
C GLY A 374 -21.94 1.06 -12.51
N TRP A 375 -21.16 0.66 -11.48
CA TRP A 375 -19.86 1.22 -11.20
C TRP A 375 -18.85 0.97 -12.34
N LEU A 376 -18.65 -0.28 -12.75
CA LEU A 376 -17.70 -0.62 -13.82
C LEU A 376 -18.06 0.05 -15.15
N ASN A 377 -19.35 0.12 -15.50
CA ASN A 377 -19.82 0.81 -16.71
C ASN A 377 -19.51 2.31 -16.65
N SER A 378 -19.54 2.93 -15.46
CA SER A 378 -19.15 4.34 -15.32
C SER A 378 -17.66 4.54 -15.58
N TRP A 379 -16.81 3.61 -15.16
CA TRP A 379 -15.39 3.64 -15.45
C TRP A 379 -15.08 3.32 -16.92
N VAL A 380 -15.80 2.40 -17.53
CA VAL A 380 -15.68 2.12 -18.97
C VAL A 380 -16.02 3.36 -19.79
N ASN A 381 -17.14 4.01 -19.48
CA ASN A 381 -17.73 5.06 -20.31
C ASN A 381 -17.33 6.49 -19.93
N GLY A 382 -16.64 6.72 -18.80
CA GLY A 382 -16.28 8.06 -18.32
C GLY A 382 -17.50 8.88 -17.88
N THR A 383 -18.34 8.30 -17.03
CA THR A 383 -19.57 8.94 -16.51
C THR A 383 -19.54 9.06 -15.01
N ASN A 384 -20.51 9.75 -14.41
CA ASN A 384 -20.66 9.89 -12.97
C ASN A 384 -19.42 10.48 -12.24
N GLY A 385 -18.67 11.38 -12.90
CA GLY A 385 -17.49 12.02 -12.32
C GLY A 385 -16.16 11.35 -12.71
N VAL A 386 -16.18 10.16 -13.30
CA VAL A 386 -14.99 9.56 -13.91
C VAL A 386 -14.68 10.30 -15.21
N GLN A 387 -13.49 10.87 -15.31
CA GLN A 387 -13.04 11.56 -16.51
C GLN A 387 -12.13 10.63 -17.34
N ILE A 388 -12.19 10.71 -18.65
CA ILE A 388 -11.27 9.98 -19.54
C ILE A 388 -10.38 11.00 -20.24
N THR A 389 -9.05 10.85 -20.10
CA THR A 389 -8.08 11.68 -20.83
C THR A 389 -8.03 11.26 -22.31
N ALA A 390 -7.39 12.07 -23.14
CA ALA A 390 -7.19 11.74 -24.56
C ALA A 390 -6.42 10.42 -24.75
N GLY A 391 -5.50 10.09 -23.85
CA GLY A 391 -4.74 8.84 -23.84
C GLY A 391 -5.48 7.66 -23.20
N GLY A 392 -6.67 7.88 -22.64
CA GLY A 392 -7.50 6.83 -22.11
C GLY A 392 -7.39 6.58 -20.61
N LEU A 393 -6.63 7.40 -19.86
CA LEU A 393 -6.62 7.30 -18.39
C LEU A 393 -8.00 7.63 -17.81
N ARG A 394 -8.48 6.79 -16.91
CA ARG A 394 -9.65 7.09 -16.07
C ARG A 394 -9.19 7.82 -14.82
N PHE A 395 -9.64 9.05 -14.66
CA PHE A 395 -9.21 9.97 -13.62
C PHE A 395 -10.38 10.36 -12.72
N ILE A 396 -10.20 10.25 -11.41
CA ILE A 396 -11.20 10.65 -10.39
C ILE A 396 -10.62 11.59 -9.31
N SER A 397 -9.33 11.52 -9.03
CA SER A 397 -8.68 12.30 -7.97
C SER A 397 -7.24 12.62 -8.34
N GLN A 398 -6.77 13.78 -7.87
CA GLN A 398 -5.40 14.25 -8.13
C GLN A 398 -4.33 13.47 -7.34
N TRP A 399 -4.69 12.91 -6.19
CA TRP A 399 -3.74 12.23 -5.31
C TRP A 399 -3.75 10.73 -5.56
N GLY A 400 -2.69 10.25 -6.21
CA GLY A 400 -2.58 8.83 -6.57
C GLY A 400 -3.59 8.42 -7.64
N SER A 401 -3.75 9.23 -8.71
CA SER A 401 -4.70 8.95 -9.78
C SER A 401 -4.53 7.56 -10.39
N LEU A 402 -3.29 7.10 -10.53
CA LEU A 402 -2.99 5.78 -11.07
C LEU A 402 -3.30 4.64 -10.07
N ARG A 403 -3.21 4.89 -8.75
CA ARG A 403 -3.67 3.93 -7.73
C ARG A 403 -5.14 3.57 -7.93
N TYR A 404 -5.99 4.58 -8.07
CA TYR A 404 -7.43 4.35 -8.27
C TYR A 404 -7.72 3.62 -9.58
N ALA A 405 -7.05 4.02 -10.67
CA ALA A 405 -7.18 3.36 -11.95
C ALA A 405 -6.72 1.90 -11.87
N ALA A 406 -5.59 1.61 -11.24
CA ALA A 406 -5.06 0.26 -11.06
C ALA A 406 -5.93 -0.63 -10.17
N ASN A 407 -6.46 -0.09 -9.06
CA ASN A 407 -7.39 -0.83 -8.19
C ASN A 407 -8.68 -1.20 -8.95
N THR A 408 -9.21 -0.25 -9.72
CA THR A 408 -10.39 -0.53 -10.58
C THR A 408 -10.06 -1.56 -11.65
N ALA A 409 -8.91 -1.46 -12.29
CA ALA A 409 -8.46 -2.41 -13.31
C ALA A 409 -8.37 -3.83 -12.75
N MET A 410 -7.79 -4.00 -11.56
CA MET A 410 -7.70 -5.30 -10.89
C MET A 410 -9.10 -5.88 -10.63
N LEU A 411 -10.02 -5.12 -10.04
CA LEU A 411 -11.36 -5.61 -9.73
C LEU A 411 -12.20 -5.82 -10.99
N ALA A 412 -12.01 -5.02 -12.04
CA ALA A 412 -12.63 -5.24 -13.35
C ALA A 412 -12.17 -6.57 -13.95
N GLY A 413 -10.88 -6.90 -13.84
CA GLY A 413 -10.33 -8.20 -14.24
C GLY A 413 -10.93 -9.36 -13.45
N VAL A 414 -11.02 -9.24 -12.11
CA VAL A 414 -11.68 -10.25 -11.27
C VAL A 414 -13.12 -10.47 -11.70
N TYR A 415 -13.89 -9.40 -11.88
CA TYR A 415 -15.30 -9.50 -12.26
C TYR A 415 -15.50 -10.05 -13.66
N ALA A 416 -14.61 -9.68 -14.60
CA ALA A 416 -14.60 -10.20 -15.97
C ALA A 416 -14.40 -11.72 -16.02
N ASP A 417 -13.48 -12.24 -15.21
CA ASP A 417 -13.14 -13.66 -15.20
C ASP A 417 -14.16 -14.51 -14.42
N SER A 418 -14.74 -13.96 -13.34
CA SER A 418 -15.56 -14.75 -12.41
C SER A 418 -17.07 -14.59 -12.56
N VAL A 419 -17.56 -13.45 -13.11
CA VAL A 419 -18.99 -13.14 -13.16
C VAL A 419 -19.48 -12.86 -14.57
N THR A 420 -19.02 -11.77 -15.20
CA THR A 420 -19.42 -11.40 -16.58
C THR A 420 -18.48 -10.35 -17.16
N ASP A 421 -18.29 -10.41 -18.48
CA ASP A 421 -17.51 -9.44 -19.24
C ASP A 421 -18.25 -9.04 -20.53
N PRO A 422 -19.23 -8.13 -20.46
CA PRO A 422 -20.05 -7.79 -21.61
C PRO A 422 -19.21 -7.20 -22.75
N ASN A 423 -19.14 -7.93 -23.86
CA ASN A 423 -18.35 -7.56 -25.04
C ASN A 423 -16.85 -7.32 -24.75
N GLY A 424 -16.30 -7.92 -23.72
CA GLY A 424 -14.91 -7.70 -23.30
C GLY A 424 -14.64 -6.33 -22.68
N ALA A 425 -15.66 -5.61 -22.20
CA ALA A 425 -15.51 -4.22 -21.75
C ALA A 425 -14.69 -4.11 -20.48
N TYR A 426 -14.88 -5.01 -19.53
CA TYR A 426 -14.18 -4.94 -18.25
C TYR A 426 -12.73 -5.45 -18.37
N SER A 427 -12.49 -6.50 -19.11
CA SER A 427 -11.13 -6.97 -19.41
C SER A 427 -10.35 -5.95 -20.23
N GLN A 428 -10.99 -5.23 -21.17
CA GLN A 428 -10.36 -4.13 -21.89
C GLN A 428 -10.05 -2.95 -20.99
N LEU A 429 -10.95 -2.57 -20.07
CA LEU A 429 -10.67 -1.54 -19.07
C LEU A 429 -9.42 -1.90 -18.27
N ALA A 430 -9.30 -3.14 -17.81
CA ALA A 430 -8.15 -3.63 -17.05
C ALA A 430 -6.86 -3.56 -17.86
N THR A 431 -6.85 -4.14 -19.06
CA THR A 431 -5.63 -4.20 -19.90
C THR A 431 -5.20 -2.83 -20.40
N HIS A 432 -6.12 -1.98 -20.87
CA HIS A 432 -5.79 -0.63 -21.33
C HIS A 432 -5.24 0.25 -20.19
N THR A 433 -5.72 0.08 -18.96
CA THR A 433 -5.17 0.79 -17.80
C THR A 433 -3.72 0.41 -17.57
N ILE A 434 -3.40 -0.89 -17.64
CA ILE A 434 -2.03 -1.37 -17.48
C ILE A 434 -1.14 -0.91 -18.64
N ASP A 435 -1.61 -0.99 -19.89
CA ASP A 435 -0.87 -0.53 -21.05
C ASP A 435 -0.55 0.97 -20.96
N TYR A 436 -1.54 1.79 -20.52
CA TYR A 436 -1.34 3.20 -20.26
C TYR A 436 -0.26 3.46 -19.21
N ILE A 437 -0.31 2.76 -18.07
CA ILE A 437 0.70 2.88 -17.00
C ILE A 437 2.08 2.49 -17.51
N LEU A 438 2.18 1.48 -18.35
CA LEU A 438 3.45 0.96 -18.88
C LEU A 438 4.03 1.77 -20.05
N GLY A 439 3.31 2.81 -20.52
CA GLY A 439 3.84 3.76 -21.50
C GLY A 439 3.05 3.87 -22.81
N ASP A 440 1.99 3.10 -23.02
CA ASP A 440 1.06 3.29 -24.12
C ASP A 440 0.11 4.46 -23.83
N ASN A 441 0.71 5.64 -23.80
CA ASN A 441 0.05 6.90 -23.46
C ASN A 441 0.67 8.08 -24.29
N PRO A 442 0.01 9.24 -24.38
CA PRO A 442 0.49 10.37 -25.16
C PRO A 442 1.88 10.91 -24.78
N ARG A 443 2.35 10.63 -23.55
CA ARG A 443 3.71 10.97 -23.11
C ARG A 443 4.76 9.99 -23.63
N ASN A 444 4.37 8.82 -24.15
CA ASN A 444 5.27 7.71 -24.47
C ASN A 444 6.26 7.42 -23.32
N SER A 445 5.72 7.33 -22.11
CA SER A 445 6.50 7.23 -20.87
C SER A 445 5.82 6.33 -19.88
N SER A 446 6.56 5.39 -19.31
CA SER A 446 6.09 4.55 -18.19
C SER A 446 5.85 5.39 -16.92
N TYR A 447 4.96 4.93 -16.09
CA TYR A 447 4.75 5.41 -14.72
C TYR A 447 5.27 4.41 -13.67
N GLU A 448 5.79 3.28 -14.12
CA GLU A 448 6.50 2.33 -13.26
C GLU A 448 8.00 2.65 -13.27
N VAL A 449 8.56 2.90 -12.10
CA VAL A 449 9.98 3.25 -11.93
C VAL A 449 10.86 2.11 -12.45
N GLY A 450 11.81 2.47 -13.31
CA GLY A 450 12.79 1.53 -13.88
C GLY A 450 12.24 0.58 -14.93
N TYR A 451 11.00 0.78 -15.39
CA TYR A 451 10.40 0.00 -16.49
C TYR A 451 10.18 0.88 -17.74
N GLY A 452 10.50 0.33 -18.91
CA GLY A 452 10.18 0.95 -20.20
C GLY A 452 10.91 2.26 -20.49
N ILE A 453 10.33 3.06 -21.38
CA ILE A 453 10.92 4.32 -21.86
C ILE A 453 10.52 5.46 -20.93
N ASN A 454 11.46 6.38 -20.66
CA ASN A 454 11.22 7.60 -19.86
C ASN A 454 10.52 7.33 -18.53
N SER A 455 10.84 6.20 -17.89
CA SER A 455 10.30 5.86 -16.56
C SER A 455 10.71 6.91 -15.52
N PRO A 456 9.92 7.11 -14.44
CA PRO A 456 10.27 8.04 -13.38
C PRO A 456 11.63 7.72 -12.76
N GLN A 457 12.40 8.76 -12.47
CA GLN A 457 13.74 8.67 -11.88
C GLN A 457 13.79 9.29 -10.47
N GLN A 458 12.81 10.13 -10.14
CA GLN A 458 12.81 10.96 -8.94
C GLN A 458 11.56 10.74 -8.07
N PRO A 459 11.16 9.47 -7.76
CA PRO A 459 10.03 9.26 -6.86
C PRO A 459 10.29 9.89 -5.50
N HIS A 460 9.21 10.34 -4.84
CA HIS A 460 9.25 10.88 -3.48
C HIS A 460 9.45 9.76 -2.47
N HIS A 461 10.70 9.31 -2.30
CA HIS A 461 11.04 8.17 -1.44
C HIS A 461 12.40 8.38 -0.77
N ARG A 462 12.43 8.41 0.57
CA ARG A 462 13.63 8.79 1.35
C ARG A 462 14.79 7.82 1.16
N ALA A 463 14.54 6.52 1.28
CA ALA A 463 15.60 5.52 1.14
C ALA A 463 16.17 5.47 -0.28
N ALA A 464 15.32 5.49 -1.32
CA ALA A 464 15.77 5.54 -2.71
C ALA A 464 16.49 6.83 -3.05
N SER A 465 16.09 7.94 -2.42
CA SER A 465 16.75 9.23 -2.58
C SER A 465 18.23 9.17 -2.23
N GLY A 466 18.61 8.52 -1.13
CA GLY A 466 20.01 8.36 -0.71
C GLY A 466 20.70 9.68 -0.35
N VAL A 467 19.95 10.80 -0.27
CA VAL A 467 20.46 12.13 0.07
C VAL A 467 19.73 12.66 1.30
N GLY A 468 20.41 13.53 2.09
CA GLY A 468 19.78 14.25 3.19
C GLY A 468 19.01 15.47 2.71
N TRP A 469 18.46 16.26 3.67
CA TRP A 469 17.71 17.49 3.36
C TRP A 469 18.48 18.48 2.47
N ASP A 470 19.79 18.59 2.63
CA ASP A 470 20.59 19.51 1.80
C ASP A 470 20.61 19.04 0.35
N GLY A 471 20.80 17.75 0.11
CA GLY A 471 20.71 17.20 -1.24
C GLY A 471 19.30 17.30 -1.83
N PHE A 472 18.27 17.12 -0.99
CA PHE A 472 16.88 17.33 -1.41
C PHE A 472 16.64 18.77 -1.88
N ARG A 473 17.02 19.77 -1.06
CA ARG A 473 16.83 21.19 -1.35
C ARG A 473 17.65 21.67 -2.55
N ASN A 474 18.81 21.08 -2.76
CA ASN A 474 19.70 21.41 -3.89
C ASN A 474 19.35 20.65 -5.17
N GLY A 475 18.27 19.86 -5.17
CA GLY A 475 17.82 19.13 -6.36
C GLY A 475 18.75 18.01 -6.82
N LEU A 476 19.60 17.45 -5.92
CA LEU A 476 20.43 16.29 -6.27
C LEU A 476 19.53 15.12 -6.66
N PRO A 477 19.89 14.37 -7.70
CA PRO A 477 19.09 13.23 -8.13
C PRO A 477 19.03 12.14 -7.07
N ASN A 478 18.01 11.27 -7.16
CA ASN A 478 17.96 10.04 -6.37
C ASN A 478 19.17 9.17 -6.69
N VAL A 479 19.80 8.63 -5.67
CA VAL A 479 21.01 7.78 -5.79
C VAL A 479 20.64 6.37 -6.25
N ASN A 480 19.49 5.86 -5.80
CA ASN A 480 19.05 4.50 -6.05
C ASN A 480 17.80 4.50 -6.93
N ILE A 481 17.69 3.50 -7.79
CA ILE A 481 16.47 3.28 -8.58
C ILE A 481 15.51 2.46 -7.73
N LEU A 482 14.31 2.99 -7.53
CA LEU A 482 13.22 2.31 -6.82
C LEU A 482 12.42 1.45 -7.80
N TYR A 483 13.03 0.38 -8.31
CA TYR A 483 12.41 -0.47 -9.31
C TYR A 483 11.00 -0.92 -8.92
N GLY A 484 10.08 -0.81 -9.88
CA GLY A 484 8.74 -1.35 -9.78
C GLY A 484 7.73 -0.50 -9.00
N ALA A 485 8.14 0.65 -8.46
CA ALA A 485 7.20 1.56 -7.80
C ALA A 485 6.27 2.21 -8.82
N LEU A 486 4.97 2.15 -8.57
CA LEU A 486 3.99 2.94 -9.30
C LEU A 486 3.91 4.33 -8.68
N VAL A 487 4.22 5.38 -9.44
CA VAL A 487 4.06 6.76 -8.99
C VAL A 487 2.59 7.19 -9.02
N GLY A 488 2.26 8.25 -8.28
CA GLY A 488 0.90 8.79 -8.18
C GLY A 488 0.25 9.11 -9.52
N GLY A 489 1.03 9.64 -10.46
CA GLY A 489 0.59 9.92 -11.82
C GLY A 489 0.04 11.33 -12.02
N PRO A 490 -0.75 11.56 -13.08
CA PRO A 490 -1.29 12.87 -13.41
C PRO A 490 -2.14 13.47 -12.29
N SER A 491 -1.88 14.74 -11.97
CA SER A 491 -2.63 15.50 -10.96
C SER A 491 -3.93 16.12 -11.48
N GLN A 492 -4.24 15.95 -12.75
CA GLN A 492 -5.45 16.40 -13.42
C GLN A 492 -5.87 15.39 -14.49
N ALA A 493 -7.10 15.50 -14.99
CA ALA A 493 -7.56 14.72 -16.14
C ALA A 493 -6.89 15.15 -17.46
N ASN A 494 -5.57 15.09 -17.46
CA ASN A 494 -4.71 15.47 -18.57
C ASN A 494 -3.45 14.60 -18.57
N ASP A 495 -3.18 13.91 -19.67
CA ASP A 495 -2.07 12.97 -19.81
C ASP A 495 -0.69 13.60 -19.55
N PHE A 496 -0.56 14.93 -19.70
CA PHE A 496 0.69 15.66 -19.50
C PHE A 496 0.80 16.33 -18.12
N ALA A 497 -0.19 16.16 -17.24
CA ALA A 497 -0.20 16.77 -15.91
C ALA A 497 0.63 15.95 -14.88
N TYR A 498 1.83 15.56 -15.27
CA TYR A 498 2.79 14.85 -14.42
C TYR A 498 4.20 15.38 -14.67
N THR A 499 4.96 15.55 -13.60
CA THR A 499 6.36 15.96 -13.64
C THR A 499 7.19 15.05 -12.74
N ASP A 500 8.29 14.49 -13.27
CA ASP A 500 9.20 13.62 -12.51
C ASP A 500 10.15 14.46 -11.65
N VAL A 501 9.64 14.97 -10.53
CA VAL A 501 10.42 15.70 -9.53
C VAL A 501 10.15 15.17 -8.13
N ARG A 502 11.20 14.92 -7.36
CA ARG A 502 11.10 14.36 -6.01
C ARG A 502 10.27 15.19 -5.04
N SER A 503 10.23 16.50 -5.21
CA SER A 503 9.44 17.40 -4.36
C SER A 503 7.92 17.36 -4.65
N ASP A 504 7.50 16.75 -5.74
CA ASP A 504 6.08 16.50 -6.02
C ASP A 504 5.62 15.25 -5.26
N TYR A 505 5.13 15.45 -4.04
CA TYR A 505 4.60 14.40 -3.17
C TYR A 505 3.15 14.00 -3.50
N ILE A 506 2.57 14.53 -4.58
CA ILE A 506 1.26 14.13 -5.12
C ILE A 506 1.45 13.22 -6.34
N GLY A 507 2.06 13.76 -7.40
CA GLY A 507 2.24 13.05 -8.65
C GLY A 507 3.37 12.01 -8.61
N ASN A 508 4.38 12.24 -7.78
CA ASN A 508 5.56 11.37 -7.66
C ASN A 508 5.65 10.60 -6.32
N GLU A 509 4.59 10.63 -5.52
CA GLU A 509 4.44 9.74 -4.38
C GLU A 509 4.39 8.29 -4.84
N VAL A 510 4.91 7.41 -4.00
CA VAL A 510 4.81 5.95 -4.11
C VAL A 510 4.36 5.39 -2.77
N ALA A 511 3.55 4.34 -2.78
CA ALA A 511 3.07 3.70 -1.56
C ALA A 511 2.74 2.23 -1.81
N ILE A 512 2.72 1.43 -0.74
CA ILE A 512 2.44 -0.02 -0.86
C ILE A 512 1.04 -0.27 -1.42
N ASP A 513 0.05 0.56 -1.08
CA ASP A 513 -1.32 0.47 -1.58
C ASP A 513 -1.44 0.94 -3.05
N TYR A 514 -0.51 1.79 -3.55
CA TYR A 514 -0.47 2.15 -4.97
C TYR A 514 -0.13 0.95 -5.83
N ASN A 515 0.81 0.13 -5.37
CA ASN A 515 1.30 -1.03 -6.12
C ASN A 515 0.38 -2.25 -6.07
N SER A 516 -0.47 -2.41 -5.06
CA SER A 516 -1.18 -3.68 -4.85
C SER A 516 -2.19 -3.99 -5.97
N GLY A 517 -3.03 -3.03 -6.33
CA GLY A 517 -3.94 -3.17 -7.46
C GLY A 517 -3.20 -3.24 -8.80
N PHE A 518 -2.12 -2.47 -8.94
CA PHE A 518 -1.24 -2.51 -10.10
C PHE A 518 -0.62 -3.91 -10.31
N THR A 519 -0.06 -4.49 -9.26
CA THR A 519 0.51 -5.85 -9.29
C THR A 519 -0.52 -6.90 -9.70
N GLY A 520 -1.74 -6.84 -9.12
CA GLY A 520 -2.84 -7.74 -9.48
C GLY A 520 -3.31 -7.55 -10.93
N ALA A 521 -3.45 -6.32 -11.39
CA ALA A 521 -3.87 -6.03 -12.76
C ALA A 521 -2.78 -6.43 -13.79
N LEU A 522 -1.50 -6.31 -13.45
CA LEU A 522 -0.40 -6.86 -14.27
C LEU A 522 -0.50 -8.38 -14.44
N ALA A 523 -0.79 -9.09 -13.35
CA ALA A 523 -0.97 -10.54 -13.40
C ALA A 523 -2.18 -10.94 -14.27
N PHE A 524 -3.30 -10.19 -14.16
CA PHE A 524 -4.45 -10.35 -15.05
C PHE A 524 -4.06 -10.18 -16.52
N ALA A 525 -3.37 -9.08 -16.86
CA ALA A 525 -2.94 -8.81 -18.23
C ALA A 525 -2.00 -9.90 -18.77
N ALA A 526 -1.08 -10.39 -17.93
CA ALA A 526 -0.20 -11.51 -18.26
C ALA A 526 -0.97 -12.82 -18.49
N GLN A 527 -1.96 -13.11 -17.65
CA GLN A 527 -2.84 -14.27 -17.76
C GLN A 527 -3.61 -14.28 -19.10
N ARG A 528 -4.27 -13.17 -19.42
CA ARG A 528 -5.01 -13.00 -20.70
C ARG A 528 -4.10 -13.17 -21.90
N ARG A 529 -2.88 -12.66 -21.83
CA ARG A 529 -1.92 -12.80 -22.92
C ARG A 529 -1.40 -14.22 -23.09
N ALA A 530 -1.27 -14.98 -22.02
CA ALA A 530 -0.89 -16.38 -22.04
C ALA A 530 -2.04 -17.28 -22.56
N GLY A 531 -3.23 -16.74 -22.76
CA GLY A 531 -4.39 -17.47 -23.31
C GLY A 531 -5.24 -18.22 -22.29
N PHE A 532 -5.12 -17.80 -21.01
CA PHE A 532 -5.95 -18.31 -19.91
C PHE A 532 -7.14 -17.42 -19.63
#